data_01417112fecc9c0e6211cda8b9728220
#
_entry.id   01417112fecc9c0e6211cda8b9728220
#
_cell.length_a   1.000
_cell.length_b   1.000
_cell.length_c   1.000
_cell.angle_alpha   90.00
_cell.angle_beta   90.00
_cell.angle_gamma   90.00
#
_symmetry.space_group_name_H-M   'P 1'
#
loop_
_entity.id
_entity.type
_entity.pdbx_description
1 polymer ?
#
loop_
_entity_poly.entity_id
_entity_poly.type
_entity_poly.pdbx_seq_one_letter_code
_entity_poly.pdbx_strand_id
1 'polypeptide(L)'
;MRDRYQYIPFSELEMDEYSRLLPDPERFPSSADGSGFKPLADYVHSLGLKFGIHIMRGIPRIAAHHHGKIKNSSLGAEHVADPTVICGWNPDMYGVRDLPEGQLYYDSLLELYASWGVDYIKCDDICNTNMHKNPFAAAHEIEMLSNAIQKCGRPIVLSLSPGPALIEKAWFYEKHANLWRITDDFWDNWAQLKDMFQRCELWQSHVSAGCYPDCDMLPLGELGKGFATEHHTYFTPDEQKTMMTLWCLFGSPLMLGAEMTLLDDDTLALLTNTDILAMLPPSVRPHQITRTDNEAVWYAKDDT
;
A
#
# COMPACT_ATOMS: atom_id res chain seq x y z
N MET A 1 -11.47 11.08 3.30
CA MET A 1 -10.30 11.97 3.39
C MET A 1 -10.08 12.34 4.84
N ARG A 2 -8.88 12.14 5.34
CA ARG A 2 -8.54 12.83 6.57
C ARG A 2 -8.57 14.32 6.29
N ASP A 3 -9.27 15.03 7.12
CA ASP A 3 -9.30 16.46 7.14
C ASP A 3 -7.87 17.01 7.34
N ARG A 4 -7.72 18.33 7.33
CA ARG A 4 -6.48 19.09 7.61
C ARG A 4 -5.64 18.56 8.80
N TYR A 5 -6.19 17.73 9.66
CA TYR A 5 -5.51 17.18 10.84
C TYR A 5 -4.38 16.18 10.54
N GLN A 6 -4.35 15.57 9.38
CA GLN A 6 -3.30 14.60 9.03
C GLN A 6 -1.89 15.21 9.01
N TYR A 7 -1.78 16.54 8.86
CA TYR A 7 -0.51 17.25 8.81
C TYR A 7 -0.16 17.99 10.12
N ILE A 8 -0.94 17.77 11.19
CA ILE A 8 -0.71 18.39 12.48
C ILE A 8 0.04 17.41 13.37
N PRO A 9 1.31 17.72 13.75
CA PRO A 9 2.03 16.94 14.74
C PRO A 9 1.23 16.86 16.04
N PHE A 10 1.23 15.68 16.70
CA PHE A 10 0.47 15.44 17.93
C PHE A 10 -1.05 15.65 17.81
N SER A 11 -1.61 15.44 16.62
CA SER A 11 -3.06 15.37 16.47
C SER A 11 -3.64 14.35 17.43
N GLU A 12 -4.80 14.67 18.02
CA GLU A 12 -5.60 13.66 18.70
C GLU A 12 -6.05 12.61 17.67
N LEU A 13 -5.82 11.35 18.02
CA LEU A 13 -6.13 10.20 17.18
C LEU A 13 -6.96 9.21 18.00
N GLU A 14 -7.91 8.56 17.35
CA GLU A 14 -8.63 7.46 17.98
C GLU A 14 -7.66 6.29 18.20
N MET A 15 -7.45 5.94 19.46
CA MET A 15 -6.53 4.89 19.90
C MET A 15 -7.11 4.10 21.05
N ASP A 16 -6.69 2.84 21.16
CA ASP A 16 -6.93 2.06 22.36
C ASP A 16 -5.85 2.28 23.44
N GLU A 17 -6.00 1.60 24.57
CA GLU A 17 -5.06 1.69 25.70
C GLU A 17 -3.64 1.20 25.38
N TYR A 18 -3.44 0.48 24.26
CA TYR A 18 -2.16 -0.06 23.81
C TYR A 18 -1.55 0.74 22.65
N SER A 19 -1.95 2.00 22.49
CA SER A 19 -1.41 2.91 21.48
C SER A 19 -1.71 2.49 20.04
N ARG A 20 -2.71 1.63 19.81
CA ARG A 20 -3.11 1.14 18.49
C ARG A 20 -4.20 2.02 17.92
N LEU A 21 -4.04 2.44 16.67
CA LEU A 21 -5.03 3.27 15.98
C LEU A 21 -6.34 2.49 15.76
N LEU A 22 -7.44 3.17 16.02
CA LEU A 22 -8.81 2.70 15.79
C LEU A 22 -9.47 3.49 14.66
N PRO A 23 -10.51 2.95 14.00
CA PRO A 23 -11.31 3.73 13.06
C PRO A 23 -12.03 4.86 13.77
N ASP A 24 -12.06 6.04 13.13
CA ASP A 24 -12.82 7.19 13.59
C ASP A 24 -14.33 6.88 13.51
N PRO A 25 -15.07 6.93 14.63
CA PRO A 25 -16.48 6.56 14.68
C PRO A 25 -17.41 7.56 13.95
N GLU A 26 -16.96 8.80 13.73
CA GLU A 26 -17.72 9.75 12.90
C GLU A 26 -17.67 9.36 11.42
N ARG A 27 -16.52 8.85 10.97
CA ARG A 27 -16.34 8.39 9.58
C ARG A 27 -16.80 6.96 9.35
N PHE A 28 -16.69 6.13 10.37
CA PHE A 28 -17.05 4.71 10.36
C PHE A 28 -18.02 4.41 11.52
N PRO A 29 -19.30 4.83 11.42
CA PRO A 29 -20.26 4.70 12.53
C PRO A 29 -20.43 3.27 13.04
N SER A 30 -20.19 2.26 12.19
CA SER A 30 -20.23 0.84 12.58
C SER A 30 -19.13 0.43 13.56
N SER A 31 -18.12 1.30 13.81
CA SER A 31 -17.05 1.05 14.77
C SER A 31 -17.30 1.66 16.16
N ALA A 32 -18.38 2.41 16.33
CA ALA A 32 -18.63 3.21 17.55
C ALA A 32 -18.79 2.39 18.83
N ASP A 33 -19.09 1.11 18.72
CA ASP A 33 -19.20 0.18 19.87
C ASP A 33 -17.88 -0.50 20.24
N GLY A 34 -16.77 -0.09 19.64
CA GLY A 34 -15.45 -0.68 19.84
C GLY A 34 -15.18 -1.93 18.97
N SER A 35 -16.09 -2.29 18.07
CA SER A 35 -15.90 -3.44 17.16
C SER A 35 -14.86 -3.20 16.06
N GLY A 36 -14.35 -1.98 15.93
CA GLY A 36 -13.38 -1.61 14.91
C GLY A 36 -13.93 -1.75 13.49
N PHE A 37 -13.12 -2.25 12.58
CA PHE A 37 -13.56 -2.52 11.20
C PHE A 37 -14.31 -3.84 11.01
N LYS A 38 -14.51 -4.63 12.08
CA LYS A 38 -15.12 -5.96 11.93
C LYS A 38 -16.48 -5.95 11.22
N PRO A 39 -17.47 -5.08 11.55
CA PRO A 39 -18.75 -5.06 10.86
C PRO A 39 -18.62 -4.75 9.36
N LEU A 40 -17.68 -3.86 8.99
CA LEU A 40 -17.42 -3.53 7.61
C LEU A 40 -16.74 -4.68 6.86
N ALA A 41 -15.76 -5.32 7.48
CA ALA A 41 -15.09 -6.50 6.93
C ALA A 41 -16.06 -7.66 6.72
N ASP A 42 -16.93 -7.94 7.71
CA ASP A 42 -17.96 -8.98 7.60
C ASP A 42 -18.92 -8.71 6.44
N TYR A 43 -19.33 -7.44 6.25
CA TYR A 43 -20.17 -7.05 5.12
C TYR A 43 -19.46 -7.28 3.78
N VAL A 44 -18.21 -6.83 3.64
CA VAL A 44 -17.40 -7.02 2.42
C VAL A 44 -17.21 -8.51 2.11
N HIS A 45 -16.93 -9.32 3.14
CA HIS A 45 -16.81 -10.78 3.01
C HIS A 45 -18.13 -11.44 2.58
N SER A 46 -19.27 -10.93 3.05
CA SER A 46 -20.59 -11.44 2.65
C SER A 46 -20.86 -11.26 1.15
N LEU A 47 -20.18 -10.31 0.51
CA LEU A 47 -20.19 -10.08 -0.94
C LEU A 47 -19.18 -10.95 -1.71
N GLY A 48 -18.45 -11.83 -1.03
CA GLY A 48 -17.37 -12.66 -1.62
C GLY A 48 -16.08 -11.89 -1.91
N LEU A 49 -15.93 -10.67 -1.37
CA LEU A 49 -14.78 -9.80 -1.57
C LEU A 49 -13.81 -9.88 -0.37
N LYS A 50 -12.61 -9.34 -0.53
CA LYS A 50 -11.59 -9.20 0.52
C LYS A 50 -11.60 -7.77 1.06
N PHE A 51 -11.30 -7.63 2.36
CA PHE A 51 -11.25 -6.33 3.02
C PHE A 51 -9.82 -5.91 3.33
N GLY A 52 -9.44 -4.70 2.92
CA GLY A 52 -8.11 -4.15 3.16
C GLY A 52 -8.14 -2.77 3.80
N ILE A 53 -7.05 -2.42 4.48
CA ILE A 53 -6.86 -1.10 5.09
C ILE A 53 -5.53 -0.49 4.67
N HIS A 54 -5.47 0.84 4.70
CA HIS A 54 -4.24 1.61 4.57
C HIS A 54 -3.78 2.05 5.97
N ILE A 55 -2.50 1.88 6.26
CA ILE A 55 -1.87 2.34 7.50
C ILE A 55 -0.62 3.15 7.19
N MET A 56 -0.21 3.99 8.13
CA MET A 56 1.12 4.57 8.14
C MET A 56 2.09 3.66 8.89
N ARG A 57 3.35 3.68 8.51
CA ARG A 57 4.45 3.09 9.28
C ARG A 57 4.52 3.73 10.66
N GLY A 58 4.94 2.94 11.64
CA GLY A 58 5.37 3.46 12.92
C GLY A 58 4.29 3.52 14.00
N ILE A 59 4.53 4.36 14.98
CA ILE A 59 3.70 4.54 16.17
C ILE A 59 3.26 6.00 16.28
N PRO A 60 2.01 6.31 16.71
CA PRO A 60 1.54 7.69 16.87
C PRO A 60 2.43 8.50 17.82
N ARG A 61 2.83 9.70 17.39
CA ARG A 61 3.63 10.61 18.21
C ARG A 61 2.91 10.98 19.50
N ILE A 62 1.59 11.16 19.42
CA ILE A 62 0.77 11.46 20.59
C ILE A 62 0.80 10.31 21.62
N ALA A 63 0.84 9.04 21.16
CA ALA A 63 0.97 7.89 22.06
C ALA A 63 2.31 7.92 22.81
N ALA A 64 3.41 8.19 22.11
CA ALA A 64 4.73 8.34 22.75
C ALA A 64 4.78 9.50 23.72
N HIS A 65 4.14 10.63 23.36
CA HIS A 65 4.10 11.83 24.21
C HIS A 65 3.27 11.62 25.49
N HIS A 66 2.22 10.84 25.42
CA HIS A 66 1.35 10.51 26.57
C HIS A 66 1.77 9.24 27.32
N HIS A 67 2.96 8.68 27.02
CA HIS A 67 3.46 7.45 27.64
C HIS A 67 2.47 6.28 27.54
N GLY A 68 1.85 6.12 26.36
CA GLY A 68 0.88 5.06 26.07
C GLY A 68 1.47 3.67 26.29
N LYS A 69 0.62 2.70 26.64
CA LYS A 69 1.07 1.33 26.87
C LYS A 69 1.41 0.61 25.59
N ILE A 70 2.28 -0.38 25.69
CA ILE A 70 2.51 -1.41 24.65
C ILE A 70 2.03 -2.75 25.23
N LYS A 71 1.18 -3.46 24.47
CA LYS A 71 0.62 -4.74 24.91
C LYS A 71 1.74 -5.74 25.20
N ASN A 72 1.67 -6.44 26.31
CA ASN A 72 2.65 -7.42 26.75
C ASN A 72 4.06 -6.87 27.02
N SER A 73 4.20 -5.56 27.23
CA SER A 73 5.46 -4.90 27.57
C SER A 73 5.34 -4.13 28.88
N SER A 74 6.44 -4.03 29.61
CA SER A 74 6.58 -3.09 30.73
C SER A 74 7.04 -1.70 30.29
N LEU A 75 7.49 -1.56 29.01
CA LEU A 75 7.91 -0.29 28.45
C LEU A 75 6.73 0.38 27.71
N GLY A 76 6.67 1.72 27.80
CA GLY A 76 5.68 2.53 27.12
C GLY A 76 6.07 2.89 25.69
N ALA A 77 5.14 3.56 25.01
CA ALA A 77 5.28 3.97 23.61
C ALA A 77 6.49 4.90 23.39
N GLU A 78 6.88 5.71 24.39
CA GLU A 78 8.04 6.60 24.33
C GLU A 78 9.38 5.86 24.23
N HIS A 79 9.45 4.61 24.69
CA HIS A 79 10.64 3.78 24.59
C HIS A 79 10.71 3.06 23.23
N VAL A 80 9.56 2.73 22.66
CA VAL A 80 9.41 2.04 21.38
C VAL A 80 9.54 2.99 20.20
N ALA A 81 9.05 4.21 20.35
CA ALA A 81 9.12 5.25 19.32
C ALA A 81 10.55 5.69 19.00
N ASP A 82 10.85 5.90 17.73
CA ASP A 82 12.06 6.58 17.27
C ASP A 82 11.75 8.03 16.87
N PRO A 83 12.00 9.04 17.72
CA PRO A 83 11.70 10.42 17.42
C PRO A 83 12.62 11.03 16.34
N THR A 84 13.68 10.33 15.92
CA THR A 84 14.56 10.77 14.84
C THR A 84 14.01 10.40 13.47
N VAL A 85 12.99 9.54 13.43
CA VAL A 85 12.37 9.05 12.19
C VAL A 85 10.90 9.47 12.21
N ILE A 86 10.59 10.51 11.42
CA ILE A 86 9.25 11.11 11.30
C ILE A 86 8.85 11.04 9.84
N CYS A 87 7.59 10.66 9.58
CA CYS A 87 7.04 10.75 8.23
C CYS A 87 6.97 12.21 7.77
N GLY A 88 7.55 12.51 6.60
CA GLY A 88 7.68 13.90 6.10
C GLY A 88 6.36 14.52 5.65
N TRP A 89 5.41 13.71 5.18
CA TRP A 89 4.11 14.19 4.71
C TRP A 89 2.96 13.93 5.70
N ASN A 90 3.18 13.09 6.70
CA ASN A 90 2.22 12.83 7.78
C ASN A 90 2.95 12.82 9.14
N PRO A 91 3.24 14.02 9.70
CA PRO A 91 4.14 14.18 10.83
C PRO A 91 3.55 13.76 12.18
N ASP A 92 2.43 13.07 12.22
CA ASP A 92 1.82 12.53 13.43
C ASP A 92 2.33 11.13 13.82
N MET A 93 3.27 10.56 13.03
CA MET A 93 3.86 9.26 13.28
C MET A 93 5.38 9.34 13.52
N TYR A 94 5.88 8.58 14.49
CA TYR A 94 7.28 8.24 14.67
C TYR A 94 7.57 6.86 14.09
N GLY A 95 8.81 6.59 13.70
CA GLY A 95 9.27 5.22 13.46
C GLY A 95 9.24 4.39 14.74
N VAL A 96 9.30 3.08 14.58
CA VAL A 96 9.46 2.12 15.67
C VAL A 96 10.92 1.67 15.72
N ARG A 97 11.52 1.69 16.90
CA ARG A 97 12.91 1.24 17.11
C ARG A 97 13.03 -0.26 16.91
N ASP A 98 14.20 -0.68 16.44
CA ASP A 98 14.57 -2.10 16.33
C ASP A 98 14.86 -2.69 17.73
N LEU A 99 13.77 -3.02 18.43
CA LEU A 99 13.76 -3.56 19.79
C LEU A 99 12.73 -4.69 19.89
N PRO A 100 12.87 -5.64 20.84
CA PRO A 100 11.85 -6.65 21.09
C PRO A 100 10.46 -6.05 21.36
N GLU A 101 10.39 -4.92 22.05
CA GLU A 101 9.14 -4.21 22.36
C GLU A 101 8.53 -3.55 21.14
N GLY A 102 9.34 -3.16 20.13
CA GLY A 102 8.87 -2.72 18.83
C GLY A 102 8.17 -3.86 18.08
N GLN A 103 8.72 -5.07 18.15
CA GLN A 103 8.05 -6.26 17.61
C GLN A 103 6.74 -6.55 18.36
N LEU A 104 6.69 -6.43 19.69
CA LEU A 104 5.45 -6.61 20.47
C LEU A 104 4.37 -5.60 20.06
N TYR A 105 4.76 -4.36 19.76
CA TYR A 105 3.81 -3.36 19.25
C TYR A 105 3.17 -3.81 17.93
N TYR A 106 3.98 -4.20 16.93
CA TYR A 106 3.47 -4.69 15.65
C TYR A 106 2.72 -6.01 15.78
N ASP A 107 3.17 -6.93 16.62
CA ASP A 107 2.44 -8.19 16.89
C ASP A 107 1.02 -7.87 17.41
N SER A 108 0.89 -6.94 18.38
CA SER A 108 -0.40 -6.54 18.92
C SER A 108 -1.29 -5.81 17.91
N LEU A 109 -0.69 -5.02 17.01
CA LEU A 109 -1.39 -4.31 15.96
C LEU A 109 -1.99 -5.29 14.93
N LEU A 110 -1.20 -6.25 14.49
CA LEU A 110 -1.65 -7.28 13.55
C LEU A 110 -2.66 -8.25 14.16
N GLU A 111 -2.54 -8.56 15.47
CA GLU A 111 -3.56 -9.30 16.20
C GLU A 111 -4.92 -8.55 16.18
N LEU A 112 -4.90 -7.24 16.38
CA LEU A 112 -6.10 -6.40 16.29
C LEU A 112 -6.71 -6.43 14.89
N TYR A 113 -5.89 -6.23 13.85
CA TYR A 113 -6.36 -6.22 12.46
C TYR A 113 -6.88 -7.59 12.02
N ALA A 114 -6.23 -8.68 12.45
CA ALA A 114 -6.72 -10.03 12.23
C ALA A 114 -8.09 -10.27 12.89
N SER A 115 -8.31 -9.73 14.10
CA SER A 115 -9.60 -9.81 14.81
C SER A 115 -10.72 -9.07 14.08
N TRP A 116 -10.41 -8.02 13.34
CA TRP A 116 -11.36 -7.31 12.48
C TRP A 116 -11.65 -8.01 11.16
N GLY A 117 -10.85 -9.01 10.78
CA GLY A 117 -11.01 -9.70 9.51
C GLY A 117 -10.30 -9.02 8.34
N VAL A 118 -9.25 -8.24 8.59
CA VAL A 118 -8.43 -7.61 7.54
C VAL A 118 -7.69 -8.66 6.73
N ASP A 119 -7.75 -8.57 5.40
CA ASP A 119 -7.09 -9.46 4.44
C ASP A 119 -5.88 -8.81 3.74
N TYR A 120 -5.81 -7.48 3.74
CA TYR A 120 -4.81 -6.71 3.00
C TYR A 120 -4.44 -5.44 3.77
N ILE A 121 -3.16 -5.14 3.82
CA ILE A 121 -2.62 -3.91 4.42
C ILE A 121 -1.72 -3.22 3.41
N LYS A 122 -2.04 -1.97 3.06
CA LYS A 122 -1.08 -1.05 2.45
C LYS A 122 -0.43 -0.25 3.57
N CYS A 123 0.88 -0.41 3.75
CA CYS A 123 1.66 0.36 4.70
C CYS A 123 2.45 1.45 3.96
N ASP A 124 2.21 2.70 4.33
CA ASP A 124 2.86 3.86 3.73
C ASP A 124 4.08 4.33 4.54
N ASP A 125 4.94 5.17 3.93
CA ASP A 125 6.22 5.66 4.49
C ASP A 125 7.20 4.53 4.88
N ILE A 126 7.20 3.39 4.16
CA ILE A 126 7.97 2.22 4.57
C ILE A 126 8.85 1.60 3.47
N CYS A 127 8.37 1.58 2.21
CA CYS A 127 9.11 0.94 1.11
C CYS A 127 10.33 1.77 0.69
N ASN A 128 10.14 3.06 0.51
CA ASN A 128 11.19 4.04 0.26
C ASN A 128 10.91 5.29 1.10
N THR A 129 11.82 5.55 2.01
CA THR A 129 11.74 6.70 2.90
C THR A 129 12.53 7.87 2.33
N ASN A 130 12.13 8.40 1.17
CA ASN A 130 12.84 9.47 0.44
C ASN A 130 13.09 10.73 1.29
N MET A 131 12.31 10.93 2.34
CA MET A 131 12.50 12.02 3.29
C MET A 131 13.66 11.77 4.25
N HIS A 132 14.26 10.58 4.24
CA HIS A 132 15.41 10.20 5.05
C HIS A 132 16.66 10.04 4.16
N LYS A 133 17.85 10.25 4.75
CA LYS A 133 19.12 10.06 4.05
C LYS A 133 19.32 8.63 3.54
N ASN A 134 18.76 7.66 4.24
CA ASN A 134 18.76 6.26 3.83
C ASN A 134 17.34 5.87 3.38
N PRO A 135 17.12 5.65 2.08
CA PRO A 135 15.78 5.28 1.58
C PRO A 135 15.31 3.90 2.06
N PHE A 136 16.22 3.07 2.59
CA PHE A 136 15.92 1.75 3.16
C PHE A 136 15.90 1.76 4.71
N ALA A 137 15.69 2.92 5.32
CA ALA A 137 15.77 3.08 6.78
C ALA A 137 14.72 2.27 7.56
N ALA A 138 13.58 1.99 6.95
CA ALA A 138 12.47 1.25 7.59
C ALA A 138 12.54 -0.28 7.41
N ALA A 139 13.66 -0.85 6.96
CA ALA A 139 13.77 -2.29 6.70
C ALA A 139 13.40 -3.16 7.92
N HIS A 140 13.84 -2.79 9.11
CA HIS A 140 13.49 -3.51 10.34
C HIS A 140 11.98 -3.47 10.65
N GLU A 141 11.30 -2.37 10.32
CA GLU A 141 9.85 -2.27 10.50
C GLU A 141 9.08 -3.13 9.48
N ILE A 142 9.61 -3.28 8.25
CA ILE A 142 9.08 -4.25 7.28
C ILE A 142 9.22 -5.69 7.82
N GLU A 143 10.36 -6.04 8.40
CA GLU A 143 10.56 -7.36 9.03
C GLU A 143 9.60 -7.56 10.21
N MET A 144 9.42 -6.56 11.07
CA MET A 144 8.48 -6.62 12.20
C MET A 144 7.04 -6.83 11.74
N LEU A 145 6.59 -6.11 10.70
CA LEU A 145 5.26 -6.31 10.12
C LEU A 145 5.10 -7.71 9.54
N SER A 146 6.09 -8.18 8.77
CA SER A 146 6.10 -9.53 8.20
C SER A 146 6.01 -10.61 9.29
N ASN A 147 6.82 -10.49 10.34
CA ASN A 147 6.80 -11.40 11.49
C ASN A 147 5.44 -11.37 12.21
N ALA A 148 4.86 -10.20 12.39
CA ALA A 148 3.57 -10.03 13.05
C ALA A 148 2.43 -10.66 12.23
N ILE A 149 2.47 -10.53 10.88
CA ILE A 149 1.52 -11.20 9.98
C ILE A 149 1.62 -12.72 10.13
N GLN A 150 2.83 -13.27 10.18
CA GLN A 150 3.01 -14.73 10.36
C GLN A 150 2.45 -15.24 11.70
N LYS A 151 2.45 -14.41 12.74
CA LYS A 151 1.98 -14.75 14.08
C LYS A 151 0.50 -14.52 14.31
N CYS A 152 -0.14 -13.59 13.60
CA CYS A 152 -1.51 -13.16 13.88
C CYS A 152 -2.60 -14.20 13.58
N GLY A 153 -2.24 -15.32 12.95
CA GLY A 153 -3.16 -16.43 12.63
C GLY A 153 -4.11 -16.19 11.46
N ARG A 154 -3.93 -15.08 10.72
CA ARG A 154 -4.72 -14.76 9.52
C ARG A 154 -3.78 -14.47 8.34
N PRO A 155 -4.05 -15.01 7.12
CA PRO A 155 -3.30 -14.64 5.94
C PRO A 155 -3.64 -13.19 5.55
N ILE A 156 -2.67 -12.30 5.69
CA ILE A 156 -2.80 -10.88 5.35
C ILE A 156 -1.76 -10.55 4.29
N VAL A 157 -2.19 -9.96 3.19
CA VAL A 157 -1.31 -9.45 2.13
C VAL A 157 -0.70 -8.13 2.58
N LEU A 158 0.63 -8.01 2.48
CA LEU A 158 1.37 -6.79 2.81
C LEU A 158 1.83 -6.07 1.55
N SER A 159 1.39 -4.84 1.39
CA SER A 159 1.80 -3.91 0.34
C SER A 159 2.59 -2.74 0.93
N LEU A 160 3.71 -2.42 0.31
CA LEU A 160 4.64 -1.39 0.78
C LEU A 160 4.64 -0.17 -0.14
N SER A 161 4.49 1.03 0.43
CA SER A 161 4.59 2.32 -0.27
C SER A 161 5.29 3.38 0.59
N PRO A 162 5.65 4.57 0.00
CA PRO A 162 5.77 4.84 -1.40
C PRO A 162 7.01 4.17 -2.01
N GLY A 163 7.16 4.25 -3.34
CA GLY A 163 8.37 3.85 -4.04
C GLY A 163 9.29 5.04 -4.36
N PRO A 164 10.25 4.81 -5.25
CA PRO A 164 10.60 3.52 -5.85
C PRO A 164 11.37 2.61 -4.90
N ALA A 165 10.99 1.34 -4.87
CA ALA A 165 11.75 0.30 -4.19
C ALA A 165 13.17 0.19 -4.79
N LEU A 166 14.14 -0.20 -3.96
CA LEU A 166 15.53 -0.39 -4.40
C LEU A 166 15.70 -1.76 -5.04
N ILE A 167 16.08 -1.81 -6.30
CA ILE A 167 16.22 -3.08 -7.04
C ILE A 167 17.25 -4.02 -6.39
N GLU A 168 18.34 -3.50 -5.85
CA GLU A 168 19.35 -4.28 -5.13
C GLU A 168 18.84 -4.88 -3.81
N LYS A 169 17.63 -4.51 -3.39
CA LYS A 169 16.94 -5.04 -2.23
C LYS A 169 15.72 -5.93 -2.60
N ALA A 170 15.57 -6.27 -3.87
CA ALA A 170 14.44 -7.10 -4.35
C ALA A 170 14.26 -8.38 -3.51
N TRP A 171 15.35 -9.10 -3.22
CA TRP A 171 15.35 -10.29 -2.38
C TRP A 171 14.73 -10.08 -0.99
N PHE A 172 14.86 -8.87 -0.45
CA PHE A 172 14.30 -8.53 0.85
C PHE A 172 12.79 -8.32 0.77
N TYR A 173 12.32 -7.58 -0.25
CA TYR A 173 10.89 -7.39 -0.47
C TYR A 173 10.19 -8.71 -0.78
N GLU A 174 10.78 -9.56 -1.62
CA GLU A 174 10.27 -10.91 -1.94
C GLU A 174 10.11 -11.79 -0.69
N LYS A 175 10.97 -11.61 0.30
CA LYS A 175 10.94 -12.37 1.55
C LYS A 175 9.90 -11.85 2.54
N HIS A 176 9.68 -10.54 2.59
CA HIS A 176 8.97 -9.89 3.70
C HIS A 176 7.65 -9.24 3.31
N ALA A 177 7.35 -9.08 2.02
CA ALA A 177 6.14 -8.44 1.52
C ALA A 177 5.54 -9.19 0.33
N ASN A 178 4.35 -8.81 -0.08
CA ASN A 178 3.70 -9.34 -1.27
C ASN A 178 3.70 -8.32 -2.42
N LEU A 179 3.59 -7.03 -2.08
CA LEU A 179 3.63 -5.94 -3.04
C LEU A 179 4.61 -4.88 -2.56
N TRP A 180 5.29 -4.22 -3.50
CA TRP A 180 6.16 -3.07 -3.24
C TRP A 180 6.16 -2.12 -4.42
N ARG A 181 6.02 -0.84 -4.14
CA ARG A 181 5.95 0.22 -5.15
C ARG A 181 7.27 0.36 -5.88
N ILE A 182 7.27 0.25 -7.20
CA ILE A 182 8.45 0.46 -8.05
C ILE A 182 8.56 1.89 -8.56
N THR A 183 7.61 2.74 -8.20
CA THR A 183 7.54 4.16 -8.52
C THR A 183 7.10 4.96 -7.30
N ASP A 184 7.32 6.26 -7.32
CA ASP A 184 6.60 7.21 -6.46
C ASP A 184 5.12 7.29 -6.89
N ASP A 185 4.34 8.23 -6.37
CA ASP A 185 2.93 8.32 -6.75
C ASP A 185 2.77 8.50 -8.26
N PHE A 186 2.02 7.57 -8.85
CA PHE A 186 1.75 7.57 -10.28
C PHE A 186 0.43 8.29 -10.57
N TRP A 187 0.49 9.30 -11.42
CA TRP A 187 -0.65 10.08 -11.85
C TRP A 187 -0.82 10.04 -13.37
N ASP A 188 -1.89 10.60 -13.88
CA ASP A 188 -2.27 10.68 -15.29
C ASP A 188 -1.34 11.60 -16.12
N ASN A 189 -0.05 11.24 -16.15
CA ASN A 189 1.03 11.97 -16.79
C ASN A 189 1.79 11.06 -17.77
N TRP A 190 1.80 11.44 -19.05
CA TRP A 190 2.45 10.65 -20.09
C TRP A 190 3.95 10.39 -19.84
N ALA A 191 4.68 11.36 -19.29
CA ALA A 191 6.10 11.17 -19.00
C ALA A 191 6.32 10.10 -17.91
N GLN A 192 5.45 10.04 -16.90
CA GLN A 192 5.48 8.98 -15.90
C GLN A 192 5.14 7.61 -16.52
N LEU A 193 4.16 7.56 -17.43
CA LEU A 193 3.81 6.31 -18.12
C LEU A 193 4.97 5.82 -19.02
N LYS A 194 5.65 6.71 -19.71
CA LYS A 194 6.86 6.36 -20.48
C LYS A 194 7.98 5.81 -19.59
N ASP A 195 8.23 6.44 -18.44
CA ASP A 195 9.24 5.98 -17.48
C ASP A 195 8.89 4.60 -16.90
N MET A 196 7.60 4.30 -16.74
CA MET A 196 7.13 3.02 -16.22
C MET A 196 7.57 1.83 -17.08
N PHE A 197 7.70 1.97 -18.39
CA PHE A 197 8.26 0.91 -19.24
C PHE A 197 9.68 0.50 -18.82
N GLN A 198 10.51 1.47 -18.46
CA GLN A 198 11.86 1.20 -17.96
C GLN A 198 11.82 0.53 -16.57
N ARG A 199 10.93 0.96 -15.70
CA ARG A 199 10.77 0.36 -14.37
C ARG A 199 10.29 -1.07 -14.47
N CYS A 200 9.30 -1.35 -15.32
CA CYS A 200 8.82 -2.69 -15.59
C CYS A 200 9.92 -3.59 -16.16
N GLU A 201 10.75 -3.09 -17.10
CA GLU A 201 11.92 -3.81 -17.61
C GLU A 201 12.89 -4.19 -16.48
N LEU A 202 13.18 -3.26 -15.59
CA LEU A 202 14.10 -3.47 -14.45
C LEU A 202 13.57 -4.54 -13.48
N TRP A 203 12.26 -4.56 -13.23
CA TRP A 203 11.64 -5.42 -12.24
C TRP A 203 11.02 -6.72 -12.80
N GLN A 204 11.02 -6.94 -14.11
CA GLN A 204 10.31 -8.07 -14.74
C GLN A 204 10.71 -9.46 -14.23
N SER A 205 11.96 -9.65 -13.77
CA SER A 205 12.43 -10.91 -13.21
C SER A 205 11.99 -11.18 -11.77
N HIS A 206 11.35 -10.19 -11.13
CA HIS A 206 10.89 -10.24 -9.73
C HIS A 206 9.38 -10.44 -9.61
N VAL A 207 8.66 -10.60 -10.74
CA VAL A 207 7.24 -10.93 -10.76
C VAL A 207 7.07 -12.42 -10.61
N SER A 208 6.37 -12.84 -9.55
CA SER A 208 6.04 -14.25 -9.29
C SER A 208 4.83 -14.38 -8.38
N ALA A 209 4.32 -15.59 -8.20
CA ALA A 209 3.20 -15.84 -7.29
C ALA A 209 3.51 -15.35 -5.86
N GLY A 210 2.73 -14.40 -5.36
CA GLY A 210 2.91 -13.80 -4.04
C GLY A 210 3.92 -12.64 -4.00
N CYS A 211 4.57 -12.32 -5.12
CA CYS A 211 5.57 -11.24 -5.24
C CYS A 211 5.21 -10.36 -6.44
N TYR A 212 4.72 -9.16 -6.15
CA TYR A 212 4.18 -8.25 -7.16
C TYR A 212 4.82 -6.86 -7.04
N PRO A 213 5.85 -6.56 -7.86
CA PRO A 213 6.28 -5.18 -8.05
C PRO A 213 5.11 -4.33 -8.54
N ASP A 214 4.81 -3.24 -7.85
CA ASP A 214 3.58 -2.47 -7.97
C ASP A 214 3.83 -1.17 -8.73
N CYS A 215 3.19 -1.03 -9.88
CA CYS A 215 3.24 0.18 -10.72
C CYS A 215 2.35 1.32 -10.20
N ASP A 216 1.72 1.15 -9.03
CA ASP A 216 0.77 2.07 -8.41
C ASP A 216 -0.63 2.07 -9.07
N MET A 217 -1.42 3.06 -8.70
CA MET A 217 -2.83 3.17 -9.10
C MET A 217 -3.01 3.33 -10.60
N LEU A 218 -4.21 2.98 -11.05
CA LEU A 218 -4.74 3.29 -12.38
C LEU A 218 -5.51 4.61 -12.30
N PRO A 219 -4.93 5.76 -12.71
CA PRO A 219 -5.61 7.06 -12.69
C PRO A 219 -6.54 7.19 -13.90
N LEU A 220 -7.67 6.50 -13.86
CA LEU A 220 -8.71 6.44 -14.89
C LEU A 220 -10.00 7.10 -14.41
N GLY A 221 -10.86 7.57 -15.33
CA GLY A 221 -12.15 8.18 -14.97
C GLY A 221 -12.00 9.47 -14.16
N GLU A 222 -12.89 9.69 -13.19
CA GLU A 222 -12.90 10.88 -12.34
C GLU A 222 -11.90 10.74 -11.18
N LEU A 223 -11.00 11.71 -11.04
CA LEU A 223 -9.88 11.73 -10.12
C LEU A 223 -9.95 12.90 -9.15
N GLY A 224 -9.17 12.83 -8.08
CA GLY A 224 -8.94 13.95 -7.17
C GLY A 224 -10.04 14.23 -6.17
N LYS A 225 -11.18 13.53 -6.25
CA LYS A 225 -12.33 13.79 -5.39
C LYS A 225 -11.96 13.74 -3.91
N GLY A 226 -12.16 14.87 -3.27
CA GLY A 226 -11.89 15.04 -1.86
C GLY A 226 -10.40 14.99 -1.45
N PHE A 227 -9.45 14.94 -2.37
CA PHE A 227 -8.01 14.94 -2.08
C PHE A 227 -7.24 16.04 -2.85
N ALA A 228 -7.50 16.17 -4.15
CA ALA A 228 -6.83 17.11 -5.03
C ALA A 228 -7.85 17.90 -5.86
N THR A 229 -7.42 18.56 -6.92
CA THR A 229 -8.35 19.17 -7.88
C THR A 229 -9.10 18.06 -8.61
N GLU A 230 -10.43 18.10 -8.55
CA GLU A 230 -11.29 17.15 -9.25
C GLU A 230 -11.16 17.35 -10.76
N HIS A 231 -10.92 16.24 -11.48
CA HIS A 231 -10.80 16.26 -12.94
C HIS A 231 -11.04 14.86 -13.50
N HIS A 232 -11.46 14.79 -14.76
CA HIS A 232 -11.41 13.56 -15.53
C HIS A 232 -9.97 13.29 -15.97
N THR A 233 -9.55 12.01 -16.01
CA THR A 233 -8.17 11.64 -16.37
C THR A 233 -7.65 12.41 -17.60
N TYR A 234 -6.43 12.93 -17.50
CA TYR A 234 -5.77 13.63 -18.61
C TYR A 234 -5.20 12.67 -19.66
N PHE A 235 -5.16 11.37 -19.38
CA PHE A 235 -4.77 10.38 -20.38
C PHE A 235 -5.77 10.32 -21.52
N THR A 236 -5.27 10.40 -22.73
CA THR A 236 -6.05 10.07 -23.94
C THR A 236 -6.50 8.62 -23.92
N PRO A 237 -7.54 8.22 -24.67
CA PRO A 237 -7.98 6.82 -24.73
C PRO A 237 -6.87 5.84 -25.11
N ASP A 238 -5.91 6.23 -25.94
CA ASP A 238 -4.78 5.37 -26.32
C ASP A 238 -3.73 5.27 -25.21
N GLU A 239 -3.50 6.33 -24.44
CA GLU A 239 -2.63 6.31 -23.26
C GLU A 239 -3.22 5.44 -22.14
N GLN A 240 -4.54 5.51 -21.91
CA GLN A 240 -5.26 4.64 -20.98
C GLN A 240 -5.11 3.16 -21.37
N LYS A 241 -5.30 2.81 -22.64
CA LYS A 241 -5.08 1.45 -23.15
C LYS A 241 -3.63 1.02 -23.00
N THR A 242 -2.68 1.91 -23.30
CA THR A 242 -1.24 1.64 -23.15
C THR A 242 -0.89 1.32 -21.71
N MET A 243 -1.37 2.14 -20.77
CA MET A 243 -1.17 1.91 -19.33
C MET A 243 -1.77 0.58 -18.89
N MET A 244 -3.05 0.34 -19.18
CA MET A 244 -3.74 -0.89 -18.78
C MET A 244 -3.05 -2.14 -19.36
N THR A 245 -2.62 -2.07 -20.62
CA THR A 245 -1.88 -3.15 -21.27
C THR A 245 -0.54 -3.42 -20.58
N LEU A 246 0.23 -2.35 -20.24
CA LEU A 246 1.51 -2.51 -19.58
C LEU A 246 1.35 -3.12 -18.17
N TRP A 247 0.39 -2.63 -17.36
CA TRP A 247 0.13 -3.18 -16.02
C TRP A 247 -0.24 -4.65 -16.07
N CYS A 248 -1.17 -5.03 -16.97
CA CYS A 248 -1.60 -6.42 -17.10
C CYS A 248 -0.49 -7.32 -17.64
N LEU A 249 0.23 -6.87 -18.68
CA LEU A 249 1.31 -7.64 -19.28
C LEU A 249 2.51 -7.82 -18.34
N PHE A 250 2.85 -6.81 -17.58
CA PHE A 250 3.89 -6.86 -16.54
C PHE A 250 3.45 -7.69 -15.31
N GLY A 251 2.15 -7.77 -15.05
CA GLY A 251 1.58 -8.45 -13.87
C GLY A 251 1.57 -7.57 -12.61
N SER A 252 1.50 -6.24 -12.79
CA SER A 252 1.27 -5.32 -11.67
C SER A 252 -0.10 -5.53 -11.05
N PRO A 253 -0.26 -5.37 -9.73
CA PRO A 253 -1.57 -5.24 -9.13
C PRO A 253 -2.38 -4.11 -9.78
N LEU A 254 -3.67 -4.33 -9.95
CA LEU A 254 -4.58 -3.31 -10.47
C LEU A 254 -5.27 -2.59 -9.31
N MET A 255 -4.80 -1.39 -8.99
CA MET A 255 -5.33 -0.54 -7.93
C MET A 255 -6.04 0.65 -8.57
N LEU A 256 -7.37 0.62 -8.64
CA LEU A 256 -8.12 1.71 -9.26
C LEU A 256 -8.03 3.00 -8.44
N GLY A 257 -7.60 4.09 -9.06
CA GLY A 257 -7.48 5.42 -8.46
C GLY A 257 -8.70 6.32 -8.70
N ALA A 258 -9.72 5.84 -9.42
CA ALA A 258 -10.91 6.61 -9.76
C ALA A 258 -11.97 6.60 -8.67
N GLU A 259 -12.88 7.60 -8.74
CA GLU A 259 -14.15 7.56 -8.02
C GLU A 259 -15.08 6.52 -8.67
N MET A 260 -15.21 5.36 -8.02
CA MET A 260 -15.90 4.21 -8.59
C MET A 260 -17.39 4.45 -8.85
N THR A 261 -18.01 5.38 -8.14
CA THR A 261 -19.44 5.73 -8.34
C THR A 261 -19.69 6.62 -9.55
N LEU A 262 -18.61 7.10 -10.19
CA LEU A 262 -18.65 8.01 -11.34
C LEU A 262 -17.93 7.43 -12.57
N LEU A 263 -17.72 6.11 -12.62
CA LEU A 263 -17.12 5.45 -13.77
C LEU A 263 -18.02 5.60 -15.01
N ASP A 264 -17.44 6.08 -16.10
CA ASP A 264 -18.07 6.10 -17.42
C ASP A 264 -17.98 4.73 -18.10
N ASP A 265 -18.77 4.56 -19.16
CA ASP A 265 -18.87 3.29 -19.89
C ASP A 265 -17.55 2.87 -20.56
N ASP A 266 -16.76 3.82 -21.07
CA ASP A 266 -15.48 3.56 -21.72
C ASP A 266 -14.42 3.11 -20.70
N THR A 267 -14.35 3.79 -19.55
CA THR A 267 -13.48 3.40 -18.44
C THR A 267 -13.88 2.02 -17.90
N LEU A 268 -15.16 1.76 -17.72
CA LEU A 268 -15.65 0.47 -17.27
C LEU A 268 -15.32 -0.65 -18.28
N ALA A 269 -15.53 -0.41 -19.58
CA ALA A 269 -15.19 -1.35 -20.64
C ALA A 269 -13.69 -1.69 -20.67
N LEU A 270 -12.81 -0.70 -20.44
CA LEU A 270 -11.38 -0.91 -20.37
C LEU A 270 -11.00 -1.75 -19.14
N LEU A 271 -11.53 -1.42 -17.96
CA LEU A 271 -11.24 -2.12 -16.69
C LEU A 271 -11.78 -3.56 -16.66
N THR A 272 -12.82 -3.85 -17.44
CA THR A 272 -13.45 -5.19 -17.50
C THR A 272 -13.09 -5.97 -18.78
N ASN A 273 -12.11 -5.50 -19.55
CA ASN A 273 -11.67 -6.17 -20.76
C ASN A 273 -11.01 -7.52 -20.42
N THR A 274 -11.71 -8.61 -20.75
CA THR A 274 -11.30 -9.98 -20.41
C THR A 274 -10.02 -10.40 -21.09
N ASP A 275 -9.75 -9.92 -22.30
CA ASP A 275 -8.55 -10.30 -23.06
C ASP A 275 -7.28 -9.70 -22.44
N ILE A 276 -7.38 -8.45 -21.97
CA ILE A 276 -6.28 -7.77 -21.26
C ILE A 276 -6.09 -8.39 -19.88
N LEU A 277 -7.17 -8.59 -19.12
CA LEU A 277 -7.12 -9.18 -17.79
C LEU A 277 -6.60 -10.63 -17.78
N ALA A 278 -6.76 -11.37 -18.87
CA ALA A 278 -6.22 -12.72 -19.00
C ALA A 278 -4.66 -12.77 -18.99
N MET A 279 -3.98 -11.63 -19.14
CA MET A 279 -2.53 -11.54 -19.04
C MET A 279 -1.99 -11.42 -17.58
N LEU A 280 -2.88 -11.20 -16.59
CA LEU A 280 -2.49 -10.99 -15.19
C LEU A 280 -2.05 -12.24 -14.40
N PRO A 281 -2.43 -13.50 -14.74
CA PRO A 281 -2.08 -14.65 -13.91
C PRO A 281 -0.57 -14.75 -13.64
N PRO A 282 -0.16 -15.14 -12.43
CA PRO A 282 1.26 -15.24 -12.07
C PRO A 282 2.02 -16.35 -12.84
N SER A 283 1.30 -17.21 -13.57
CA SER A 283 1.88 -18.15 -14.55
C SER A 283 2.41 -17.46 -15.80
N VAL A 284 1.91 -16.26 -16.10
CA VAL A 284 2.36 -15.45 -17.23
C VAL A 284 3.61 -14.69 -16.81
N ARG A 285 4.74 -14.96 -17.46
CA ARG A 285 6.01 -14.29 -17.13
C ARG A 285 6.27 -13.15 -18.12
N PRO A 286 6.29 -11.92 -17.65
CA PRO A 286 6.56 -10.76 -18.49
C PRO A 286 8.03 -10.76 -18.93
N HIS A 287 8.26 -10.38 -20.18
CA HIS A 287 9.62 -10.16 -20.68
C HIS A 287 9.65 -9.09 -21.77
N GLN A 288 10.39 -8.02 -21.52
CA GLN A 288 10.64 -7.02 -22.55
C GLN A 288 11.75 -7.51 -23.50
N ILE A 289 11.41 -7.62 -24.79
CA ILE A 289 12.35 -8.08 -25.82
C ILE A 289 13.22 -6.91 -26.28
N THR A 290 12.61 -5.77 -26.55
CA THR A 290 13.31 -4.56 -26.99
C THR A 290 12.52 -3.32 -26.62
N ARG A 291 13.22 -2.21 -26.45
CA ARG A 291 12.65 -0.88 -26.23
C ARG A 291 13.49 0.20 -26.91
N THR A 292 12.80 1.14 -27.53
CA THR A 292 13.33 2.40 -28.04
C THR A 292 12.57 3.57 -27.38
N ASP A 293 12.83 4.79 -27.79
CA ASP A 293 12.10 5.95 -27.29
C ASP A 293 10.61 5.95 -27.68
N ASN A 294 10.24 5.22 -28.74
CA ASN A 294 8.90 5.24 -29.33
C ASN A 294 8.23 3.87 -29.39
N GLU A 295 8.94 2.79 -29.12
CA GLU A 295 8.42 1.43 -29.24
C GLU A 295 8.94 0.56 -28.10
N ALA A 296 8.08 -0.31 -27.56
CA ALA A 296 8.44 -1.38 -26.65
C ALA A 296 7.75 -2.67 -27.07
N VAL A 297 8.49 -3.74 -27.18
CA VAL A 297 7.95 -5.07 -27.50
C VAL A 297 8.11 -5.96 -26.27
N TRP A 298 6.98 -6.44 -25.79
CA TRP A 298 6.88 -7.34 -24.67
C TRP A 298 6.37 -8.71 -25.09
N TYR A 299 6.84 -9.71 -24.43
CA TYR A 299 6.39 -11.08 -24.56
C TYR A 299 5.99 -11.59 -23.18
N ALA A 300 4.86 -12.24 -23.09
CA ALA A 300 4.45 -12.96 -21.90
C ALA A 300 4.08 -14.38 -22.31
N LYS A 301 4.61 -15.38 -21.60
CA LYS A 301 4.34 -16.79 -21.86
C LYS A 301 3.51 -17.34 -20.72
N ASP A 302 2.40 -17.95 -21.07
CA ASP A 302 1.66 -18.80 -20.17
C ASP A 302 2.35 -20.17 -20.10
N ASP A 303 2.73 -20.59 -18.90
CA ASP A 303 3.38 -21.90 -18.66
C ASP A 303 2.35 -23.03 -18.43
N THR A 304 1.02 -22.77 -18.66
CA THR A 304 -0.06 -23.78 -18.59
C THR A 304 -0.26 -24.55 -19.87
#